data_32ff7c8e8fca6431b81b2dfff45c0c3d
#
_entry.id   32ff7c8e8fca6431b81b2dfff45c0c3d
#
_cell.length_a   1.000
_cell.length_b   1.000
_cell.length_c   1.000
_cell.angle_alpha   90.00
_cell.angle_beta   90.00
_cell.angle_gamma   90.00
#
_symmetry.space_group_name_H-M   'P 1'
#
loop_
_entity.id
_entity.type
_entity.pdbx_description
1 polymer ?
#
loop_
_entity_poly.entity_id
_entity_poly.type
_entity_poly.pdbx_seq_one_letter_code
_entity_poly.pdbx_strand_id
1 'polypeptide(L)'
;MTRRLRIQDDLDAGTMTTVRVLFEELAAAEEDIALDVSNVSFIDSSGVGGLVFLYKRLNARGRRLEIAGLSGQPRQLLDHLKLTPILAPELARSA
;
A
#
# COMPACT_ATOMS: atom_id res chain seq x y z
N MET A 1 -1.15 13.74 12.12
CA MET A 1 -2.10 14.00 11.04
C MET A 1 -2.04 12.87 10.01
N THR A 2 -3.16 12.50 9.42
CA THR A 2 -3.22 11.40 8.46
C THR A 2 -3.62 11.93 7.09
N ARG A 3 -2.84 11.58 6.07
CA ARG A 3 -3.18 11.90 4.68
C ARG A 3 -3.88 10.69 4.06
N ARG A 4 -5.05 10.93 3.48
CA ARG A 4 -5.84 9.88 2.84
C ARG A 4 -5.83 10.06 1.34
N LEU A 5 -5.54 8.97 0.62
CA LEU A 5 -5.51 8.98 -0.85
C LEU A 5 -6.16 7.73 -1.39
N ARG A 6 -6.78 7.86 -2.56
CA ARG A 6 -7.29 6.70 -3.30
C ARG A 6 -6.39 6.46 -4.49
N ILE A 7 -5.97 5.22 -4.65
CA ILE A 7 -5.23 4.79 -5.83
C ILE A 7 -6.24 4.46 -6.91
N GLN A 8 -6.11 5.11 -8.07
CA GLN A 8 -7.09 4.98 -9.15
C GLN A 8 -6.77 3.85 -10.11
N ASP A 9 -5.50 3.50 -10.26
CA ASP A 9 -5.06 2.51 -11.24
C ASP A 9 -4.54 1.25 -10.55
N ASP A 10 -4.42 0.19 -11.34
CA ASP A 10 -3.75 -1.02 -10.84
C ASP A 10 -2.30 -0.73 -10.53
N LEU A 11 -1.70 -1.57 -9.69
CA LEU A 11 -0.31 -1.40 -9.27
C LEU A 11 0.54 -2.46 -9.94
N ASP A 12 0.96 -2.17 -11.17
CA ASP A 12 1.80 -3.05 -11.97
C ASP A 12 3.05 -2.30 -12.45
N ALA A 13 3.91 -3.01 -13.20
CA ALA A 13 5.17 -2.44 -13.64
C ALA A 13 4.97 -1.16 -14.45
N GLY A 14 3.90 -1.08 -15.26
CA GLY A 14 3.64 0.10 -16.08
C GLY A 14 3.21 1.30 -15.24
N THR A 15 2.25 1.11 -14.35
CA THR A 15 1.73 2.20 -13.52
C THR A 15 2.73 2.63 -12.46
N MET A 16 3.59 1.72 -12.01
CA MET A 16 4.57 2.04 -10.97
C MET A 16 5.62 3.04 -11.43
N THR A 17 5.77 3.26 -12.73
CA THR A 17 6.65 4.33 -13.21
C THR A 17 6.19 5.71 -12.73
N THR A 18 4.86 5.90 -12.60
CA THR A 18 4.26 7.14 -12.10
C THR A 18 3.99 7.07 -10.60
N VAL A 19 3.44 5.96 -10.14
CA VAL A 19 3.04 5.80 -8.73
C VAL A 19 4.26 5.86 -7.80
N ARG A 20 5.42 5.42 -8.27
CA ARG A 20 6.64 5.50 -7.46
C ARG A 20 6.94 6.93 -7.01
N VAL A 21 6.75 7.91 -7.88
CA VAL A 21 6.97 9.31 -7.54
C VAL A 21 6.05 9.74 -6.41
N LEU A 22 4.77 9.35 -6.50
CA LEU A 22 3.81 9.63 -5.45
C LEU A 22 4.24 8.99 -4.12
N PHE A 23 4.65 7.72 -4.17
CA PHE A 23 5.05 7.01 -2.95
C PHE A 23 6.29 7.64 -2.31
N GLU A 24 7.24 8.12 -3.12
CA GLU A 24 8.40 8.82 -2.60
C GLU A 24 8.00 10.13 -1.91
N GLU A 25 7.05 10.87 -2.48
CA GLU A 25 6.52 12.08 -1.85
C GLU A 25 5.83 11.76 -0.53
N LEU A 26 5.01 10.72 -0.51
CA LEU A 26 4.30 10.31 0.71
C LEU A 26 5.29 9.86 1.79
N ALA A 27 6.35 9.17 1.40
CA ALA A 27 7.38 8.71 2.34
C ALA A 27 8.10 9.88 3.00
N ALA A 28 8.19 11.02 2.33
CA ALA A 28 8.88 12.21 2.82
C ALA A 28 7.98 13.19 3.56
N ALA A 29 6.67 12.98 3.55
CA ALA A 29 5.70 13.99 4.02
C ALA A 29 5.57 14.11 5.53
N GLU A 30 6.19 13.24 6.31
CA GLU A 30 6.12 13.23 7.78
C GLU A 30 4.70 13.15 8.32
N GLU A 31 3.85 12.37 7.64
CA GLU A 31 2.46 12.13 8.02
C GLU A 31 2.18 10.64 8.03
N ASP A 32 1.17 10.24 8.79
CA ASP A 32 0.60 8.91 8.63
C ASP A 32 -0.15 8.88 7.30
N ILE A 33 -0.11 7.75 6.62
CA ILE A 33 -0.71 7.62 5.29
C ILE A 33 -1.78 6.54 5.31
N ALA A 34 -2.95 6.87 4.77
CA ALA A 34 -4.03 5.91 4.56
C ALA A 34 -4.29 5.82 3.04
N LEU A 35 -4.04 4.64 2.48
CA LEU A 35 -4.30 4.39 1.06
C LEU A 35 -5.59 3.60 0.91
N ASP A 36 -6.48 4.09 0.06
CA ASP A 36 -7.67 3.36 -0.34
C ASP A 36 -7.35 2.67 -1.68
N VAL A 37 -7.31 1.35 -1.66
CA VAL A 37 -7.00 0.55 -2.85
C VAL A 37 -8.24 -0.18 -3.39
N SER A 38 -9.43 0.31 -3.06
CA SER A 38 -10.67 -0.33 -3.50
C SER A 38 -10.82 -0.34 -5.02
N ASN A 39 -10.19 0.57 -5.73
CA ASN A 39 -10.20 0.60 -7.20
C ASN A 39 -9.07 -0.20 -7.84
N VAL A 40 -8.19 -0.78 -7.03
CA VAL A 40 -7.07 -1.58 -7.53
C VAL A 40 -7.55 -3.01 -7.71
N SER A 41 -7.67 -3.47 -8.94
CA SER A 41 -8.12 -4.84 -9.24
C SER A 41 -6.96 -5.81 -9.46
N PHE A 42 -5.76 -5.30 -9.70
CA PHE A 42 -4.60 -6.14 -9.97
C PHE A 42 -3.33 -5.50 -9.41
N ILE A 43 -2.47 -6.32 -8.83
CA ILE A 43 -1.15 -5.90 -8.34
C ILE A 43 -0.15 -7.00 -8.71
N ASP A 44 1.04 -6.59 -9.16
CA ASP A 44 2.14 -7.51 -9.43
C ASP A 44 3.29 -7.25 -8.44
N SER A 45 4.44 -7.90 -8.67
CA SER A 45 5.58 -7.76 -7.79
C SER A 45 6.11 -6.32 -7.72
N SER A 46 5.97 -5.55 -8.79
CA SER A 46 6.38 -4.14 -8.78
C SER A 46 5.51 -3.33 -7.83
N GLY A 47 4.20 -3.59 -7.86
CA GLY A 47 3.26 -2.93 -6.95
C GLY A 47 3.50 -3.33 -5.50
N VAL A 48 3.72 -4.63 -5.26
CA VAL A 48 4.07 -5.11 -3.91
C VAL A 48 5.32 -4.42 -3.42
N GLY A 49 6.36 -4.34 -4.26
CA GLY A 49 7.61 -3.67 -3.92
C GLY A 49 7.39 -2.21 -3.54
N GLY A 50 6.51 -1.52 -4.27
CA GLY A 50 6.18 -0.12 -3.95
C GLY A 50 5.50 0.04 -2.60
N LEU A 51 4.54 -0.83 -2.29
CA LEU A 51 3.86 -0.80 -1.00
C LEU A 51 4.81 -1.10 0.15
N VAL A 52 5.69 -2.08 -0.02
CA VAL A 52 6.70 -2.42 0.99
C VAL A 52 7.69 -1.27 1.18
N PHE A 53 8.11 -0.63 0.08
CA PHE A 53 8.97 0.55 0.16
C PHE A 53 8.33 1.64 1.00
N LEU A 54 7.08 1.97 0.71
CA LEU A 54 6.36 3.00 1.45
C LEU A 54 6.23 2.63 2.93
N TYR A 55 5.85 1.38 3.21
CA TYR A 55 5.74 0.91 4.58
C TYR A 55 7.06 1.08 5.35
N LYS A 56 8.16 0.63 4.75
CA LYS A 56 9.46 0.69 5.42
C LYS A 56 9.89 2.12 5.70
N ARG A 57 9.67 3.03 4.75
CA ARG A 57 10.05 4.42 4.93
C ARG A 57 9.24 5.10 6.02
N LEU A 58 7.93 4.85 6.04
CA LEU A 58 7.07 5.41 7.07
C LEU A 58 7.41 4.82 8.44
N ASN A 59 7.58 3.50 8.49
CA ASN A 59 7.88 2.83 9.75
C ASN A 59 9.20 3.32 10.35
N ALA A 60 10.21 3.57 9.53
CA ALA A 60 11.49 4.09 9.98
C ALA A 60 11.38 5.46 10.64
N ARG A 61 10.32 6.20 10.33
CA ARG A 61 10.07 7.54 10.89
C ARG A 61 9.01 7.53 11.98
N GLY A 62 8.58 6.34 12.42
CA GLY A 62 7.51 6.21 13.40
C GLY A 62 6.14 6.56 12.87
N ARG A 63 5.96 6.55 11.56
CA ARG A 63 4.69 6.83 10.90
C ARG A 63 4.00 5.53 10.51
N ARG A 64 2.70 5.61 10.28
CA ARG A 64 1.86 4.45 10.01
C ARG A 64 1.40 4.45 8.56
N LEU A 65 1.35 3.25 7.98
CA LEU A 65 0.69 3.02 6.70
C LEU A 65 -0.55 2.17 6.96
N GLU A 66 -1.68 2.65 6.48
CA GLU A 66 -2.95 1.93 6.58
C GLU A 66 -3.46 1.70 5.17
N ILE A 67 -3.85 0.47 4.85
CA ILE A 67 -4.36 0.12 3.53
C ILE A 67 -5.80 -0.34 3.68
N ALA A 68 -6.71 0.38 3.07
CA ALA A 68 -8.13 0.11 3.12
C ALA A 68 -8.65 -0.37 1.75
N GLY A 69 -9.73 -1.14 1.76
CA GLY A 69 -10.37 -1.58 0.52
C GLY A 69 -9.67 -2.71 -0.19
N LEU A 70 -8.79 -3.41 0.50
CA LEU A 70 -8.03 -4.52 -0.10
C LEU A 70 -8.94 -5.72 -0.28
N SER A 71 -9.06 -6.18 -1.53
CA SER A 71 -9.92 -7.32 -1.88
C SER A 71 -9.43 -7.98 -3.16
N GLY A 72 -10.06 -9.09 -3.55
CA GLY A 72 -9.77 -9.77 -4.81
C GLY A 72 -8.31 -10.19 -4.94
N GLN A 73 -7.78 -10.05 -6.16
CA GLN A 73 -6.42 -10.49 -6.45
C GLN A 73 -5.36 -9.76 -5.60
N PRO A 74 -5.45 -8.43 -5.38
CA PRO A 74 -4.49 -7.77 -4.50
C PRO A 74 -4.45 -8.38 -3.10
N ARG A 75 -5.61 -8.67 -2.52
CA ARG A 75 -5.65 -9.30 -1.21
C ARG A 75 -5.07 -10.72 -1.24
N GLN A 76 -5.44 -11.50 -2.26
CA GLN A 76 -4.95 -12.86 -2.41
C GLN A 76 -3.42 -12.90 -2.51
N LEU A 77 -2.84 -11.97 -3.28
CA LEU A 77 -1.40 -11.93 -3.43
C LEU A 77 -0.72 -11.55 -2.13
N LEU A 78 -1.21 -10.53 -1.44
CA LEU A 78 -0.61 -10.11 -0.16
C LEU A 78 -0.76 -11.20 0.91
N ASP A 79 -1.90 -11.91 0.94
CA ASP A 79 -2.10 -13.04 1.83
C ASP A 79 -1.09 -14.15 1.53
N HIS A 80 -0.92 -14.47 0.25
CA HIS A 80 0.03 -15.50 -0.19
C HIS A 80 1.46 -15.16 0.22
N LEU A 81 1.83 -13.89 0.12
CA LEU A 81 3.15 -13.42 0.50
C LEU A 81 3.29 -13.15 2.01
N LYS A 82 2.20 -13.35 2.76
CA LYS A 82 2.16 -13.13 4.21
C LYS A 82 2.44 -11.68 4.58
N LEU A 83 2.06 -10.76 3.70
CA LEU A 83 2.24 -9.33 3.93
C LEU A 83 0.98 -8.65 4.48
N THR A 84 -0.17 -9.29 4.42
CA THR A 84 -1.41 -8.69 4.92
C THR A 84 -1.33 -8.28 6.38
N PRO A 85 -0.77 -9.10 7.29
CA PRO A 85 -0.66 -8.67 8.70
C PRO A 85 0.21 -7.43 8.90
N ILE A 86 1.13 -7.17 7.97
CA ILE A 86 2.04 -6.03 8.05
C ILE A 86 1.42 -4.79 7.41
N LEU A 87 0.88 -4.96 6.20
CA LEU A 87 0.39 -3.84 5.40
C LEU A 87 -1.07 -3.49 5.68
N ALA A 88 -1.87 -4.46 6.10
CA ALA A 88 -3.29 -4.27 6.40
C ALA A 88 -3.69 -5.07 7.63
N PRO A 89 -3.16 -4.72 8.80
CA PRO A 89 -3.35 -5.52 10.01
C PRO A 89 -4.82 -5.67 10.44
N GLU A 90 -5.67 -4.71 10.10
CA GLU A 90 -7.09 -4.81 10.42
C GLU A 90 -7.73 -6.03 9.76
N LEU A 91 -7.33 -6.34 8.53
CA LEU A 91 -7.88 -7.49 7.81
C LEU A 91 -7.42 -8.80 8.43
N ALA A 92 -6.18 -8.86 8.89
CA ALA A 92 -5.66 -10.05 9.54
C ALA A 92 -6.37 -10.32 10.86
N ARG A 93 -6.76 -9.26 11.59
CA ARG A 93 -7.47 -9.42 12.87
C ARG A 93 -8.93 -9.76 12.72
N SER A 94 -9.52 -9.49 11.56
CA SER A 94 -10.94 -9.76 11.33
C SER A 94 -11.22 -11.19 10.88
N ALA A 95 -10.21 -11.99 10.68
CA ALA A 95 -10.35 -13.38 10.23
C ALA A 95 -10.87 -14.29 11.33
#